data_87bd43fee92a15ecd9f25aaf34df3de1
#
_entry.id   87bd43fee92a15ecd9f25aaf34df3de1
#
_cell.length_a   1.000
_cell.length_b   1.000
_cell.length_c   1.000
_cell.angle_alpha   90.00
_cell.angle_beta   90.00
_cell.angle_gamma   90.00
#
_symmetry.space_group_name_H-M   'P 1'
#
loop_
_entity.id
_entity.type
_entity.pdbx_description
1 polymer ?
#
loop_
_entity_poly.entity_id
_entity_poly.type
_entity_poly.pdbx_seq_one_letter_code
_entity_poly.pdbx_strand_id
1 'polypeptide(L)'
;MAKPVTLVTFVLPSTLRHWVGDLTEVKVFAVAASDDDLPTLGGALDTLRRTHPSLEERLRDEYGSLRRHISIFVCGENARRFGGLDCALPPGAEVYVLPALS
;
A
#
# COMPACT_ATOMS: atom_id res chain seq x y z
N MET A 1 0.94 25.35 -5.38
CA MET A 1 2.09 24.45 -5.27
C MET A 1 1.62 23.01 -5.31
N ALA A 2 2.46 22.13 -5.85
CA ALA A 2 2.11 20.72 -5.94
C ALA A 2 2.15 20.04 -4.56
N LYS A 3 1.18 19.18 -4.27
CA LYS A 3 1.21 18.35 -3.07
C LYS A 3 2.36 17.37 -3.13
N PRO A 4 2.97 17.00 -1.99
CA PRO A 4 4.02 15.99 -1.99
C PRO A 4 3.55 14.68 -2.64
N VAL A 5 4.42 14.13 -3.48
CA VAL A 5 4.17 12.86 -4.18
C VAL A 5 5.37 11.97 -3.95
N THR A 6 5.15 10.71 -3.63
CA THR A 6 6.22 9.74 -3.48
C THR A 6 5.93 8.50 -4.31
N LEU A 7 6.99 7.90 -4.82
CA LEU A 7 6.91 6.60 -5.48
C LEU A 7 6.92 5.53 -4.39
N VAL A 8 5.89 4.69 -4.38
CA VAL A 8 5.72 3.62 -3.41
C VAL A 8 5.85 2.29 -4.13
N THR A 9 6.70 1.41 -3.63
CA THR A 9 6.88 0.08 -4.17
C THR A 9 6.18 -0.93 -3.28
N PHE A 10 5.16 -1.61 -3.83
CA PHE A 10 4.49 -2.71 -3.16
C PHE A 10 5.21 -4.00 -3.54
N VAL A 11 5.85 -4.64 -2.57
CA VAL A 11 6.51 -5.94 -2.76
C VAL A 11 5.51 -7.03 -2.42
N LEU A 12 5.26 -7.92 -3.36
CA LEU A 12 4.16 -8.87 -3.29
C LEU A 12 4.61 -10.28 -2.97
N PRO A 13 3.89 -11.02 -2.11
CA PRO A 13 4.15 -12.44 -1.92
C PRO A 13 3.71 -13.23 -3.16
N SER A 14 4.23 -14.42 -3.32
CA SER A 14 3.91 -15.27 -4.48
C SER A 14 2.42 -15.48 -4.67
N THR A 15 1.66 -15.53 -3.57
CA THR A 15 0.22 -15.77 -3.60
C THR A 15 -0.59 -14.64 -4.24
N LEU A 16 -0.01 -13.44 -4.31
CA LEU A 16 -0.70 -12.28 -4.90
C LEU A 16 -0.21 -11.88 -6.28
N ARG A 17 0.90 -12.43 -6.73
CA ARG A 17 1.50 -12.07 -8.04
C ARG A 17 0.61 -12.39 -9.22
N HIS A 18 -0.23 -13.41 -9.07
CA HIS A 18 -1.20 -13.79 -10.10
C HIS A 18 -2.10 -12.63 -10.54
N TRP A 19 -2.42 -11.72 -9.62
CA TRP A 19 -3.34 -10.60 -9.87
C TRP A 19 -2.69 -9.43 -10.60
N VAL A 20 -1.38 -9.49 -10.82
CA VAL A 20 -0.61 -8.42 -11.48
C VAL A 20 0.34 -8.98 -12.54
N GLY A 21 -0.06 -10.07 -13.21
CA GLY A 21 0.75 -10.65 -14.28
C GLY A 21 2.08 -11.24 -13.80
N ASP A 22 2.09 -11.80 -12.59
CA ASP A 22 3.25 -12.43 -11.95
C ASP A 22 4.40 -11.46 -11.62
N LEU A 23 4.12 -10.17 -11.55
CA LEU A 23 5.11 -9.20 -11.09
C LEU A 23 5.43 -9.41 -9.61
N THR A 24 6.71 -9.27 -9.26
CA THR A 24 7.14 -9.38 -7.86
C THR A 24 6.89 -8.11 -7.08
N GLU A 25 6.77 -6.98 -7.76
CA GLU A 25 6.49 -5.69 -7.15
C GLU A 25 5.68 -4.81 -8.09
N VAL A 26 4.94 -3.87 -7.51
CA VAL A 26 4.14 -2.90 -8.24
C VAL A 26 4.46 -1.52 -7.69
N LYS A 27 4.73 -0.57 -8.56
CA LYS A 27 5.04 0.80 -8.17
C LYS A 27 3.88 1.73 -8.47
N VAL A 28 3.54 2.57 -7.51
CA VAL A 28 2.50 3.58 -7.66
C VAL A 28 2.95 4.90 -7.07
N PHE A 29 2.35 5.98 -7.50
CA PHE A 29 2.57 7.29 -6.90
C PHE A 29 1.49 7.54 -5.86
N ALA A 30 1.91 7.91 -4.65
CA ALA A 30 1.02 8.31 -3.60
C ALA A 30 1.11 9.82 -3.42
N VAL A 31 -0.04 10.49 -3.35
CA VAL A 31 -0.14 11.94 -3.24
C VAL A 31 -0.64 12.30 -1.85
N ALA A 32 0.03 13.24 -1.19
CA ALA A 32 -0.39 13.72 0.12
C ALA A 32 -1.73 14.47 0.04
N ALA A 33 -2.46 14.49 1.15
CA ALA A 33 -3.72 15.23 1.23
C ALA A 33 -3.50 16.74 1.21
N SER A 34 -2.36 17.21 1.70
CA SER A 34 -2.01 18.64 1.71
C SER A 34 -0.50 18.81 1.52
N ASP A 35 -0.08 20.06 1.30
CA ASP A 35 1.33 20.38 1.10
C ASP A 35 2.20 20.10 2.33
N ASP A 36 1.60 20.10 3.52
CA ASP A 36 2.32 19.92 4.78
C ASP A 36 2.33 18.46 5.26
N ASP A 37 1.59 17.57 4.59
CA ASP A 37 1.47 16.19 4.97
C ASP A 37 2.34 15.28 4.12
N LEU A 38 2.65 14.09 4.66
CA LEU A 38 3.21 13.02 3.88
C LEU A 38 2.08 12.19 3.26
N PRO A 39 2.33 11.55 2.11
CA PRO A 39 1.39 10.56 1.62
C PRO A 39 1.19 9.44 2.64
N THR A 40 0.00 8.83 2.62
CA THR A 40 -0.33 7.75 3.56
C THR A 40 -0.44 6.42 2.83
N LEU A 41 -0.42 5.34 3.61
CA LEU A 41 -0.66 4.00 3.06
C LEU A 41 -2.03 3.92 2.38
N GLY A 42 -3.06 4.51 2.99
CA GLY A 42 -4.39 4.58 2.39
C GLY A 42 -4.39 5.29 1.04
N GLY A 43 -3.67 6.39 0.94
CA GLY A 43 -3.52 7.13 -0.33
C GLY A 43 -2.84 6.30 -1.40
N ALA A 44 -1.81 5.53 -1.02
CA ALA A 44 -1.11 4.64 -1.95
C ALA A 44 -2.04 3.52 -2.42
N LEU A 45 -2.84 2.95 -1.52
CA LEU A 45 -3.81 1.92 -1.88
C LEU A 45 -4.92 2.46 -2.78
N ASP A 46 -5.34 3.71 -2.59
CA ASP A 46 -6.30 4.34 -3.48
C ASP A 46 -5.75 4.47 -4.90
N THR A 47 -4.48 4.81 -5.05
CA THR A 47 -3.83 4.85 -6.36
C THR A 47 -3.71 3.44 -6.93
N LEU A 48 -3.35 2.47 -6.10
CA LEU A 48 -3.25 1.06 -6.51
C LEU A 48 -4.59 0.56 -7.05
N ARG A 49 -5.70 0.98 -6.46
CA ARG A 49 -7.04 0.62 -6.91
C ARG A 49 -7.31 1.07 -8.34
N ARG A 50 -6.76 2.23 -8.73
CA ARG A 50 -6.94 2.76 -10.09
C ARG A 50 -6.13 1.98 -11.11
N THR A 51 -4.94 1.52 -10.74
CA THR A 51 -4.02 0.85 -11.66
C THR A 51 -4.13 -0.66 -11.61
N HIS A 52 -4.39 -1.21 -10.42
CA HIS A 52 -4.45 -2.67 -10.20
C HIS A 52 -5.61 -3.00 -9.26
N PRO A 53 -6.86 -2.84 -9.74
CA PRO A 53 -8.03 -3.03 -8.87
C PRO A 53 -8.17 -4.44 -8.30
N SER A 54 -7.79 -5.46 -9.06
CA SER A 54 -7.88 -6.84 -8.57
C SER A 54 -6.92 -7.10 -7.41
N LEU A 55 -5.73 -6.52 -7.45
CA LEU A 55 -4.79 -6.62 -6.34
C LEU A 55 -5.31 -5.88 -5.13
N GLU A 56 -5.78 -4.65 -5.31
CA GLU A 56 -6.24 -3.82 -4.21
C GLU A 56 -7.41 -4.48 -3.46
N GLU A 57 -8.30 -5.16 -4.15
CA GLU A 57 -9.40 -5.90 -3.53
C GLU A 57 -8.93 -7.02 -2.60
N ARG A 58 -7.71 -7.53 -2.83
CA ARG A 58 -7.13 -8.57 -1.97
C ARG A 58 -6.50 -7.98 -0.71
N LEU A 59 -6.25 -6.67 -0.71
CA LEU A 59 -5.62 -5.98 0.42
C LEU A 59 -6.62 -5.27 1.31
N ARG A 60 -7.67 -4.69 0.74
CA ARG A 60 -8.73 -4.01 1.49
C ARG A 60 -10.09 -4.64 1.16
N ASP A 61 -10.98 -4.62 2.15
CA ASP A 61 -12.35 -5.08 1.96
C ASP A 61 -13.23 -3.99 1.35
N GLU A 62 -14.52 -4.27 1.21
CA GLU A 62 -15.48 -3.34 0.63
C GLU A 62 -15.68 -2.07 1.45
N TYR A 63 -15.28 -2.09 2.72
CA TYR A 63 -15.36 -0.93 3.61
C TYR A 63 -14.06 -0.13 3.63
N GLY A 64 -13.07 -0.52 2.83
CA GLY A 64 -11.79 0.15 2.78
C GLY A 64 -10.82 -0.22 3.88
N SER A 65 -11.14 -1.20 4.70
CA SER A 65 -10.28 -1.65 5.79
C SER A 65 -9.30 -2.73 5.31
N LEU A 66 -8.10 -2.75 5.90
CA LEU A 66 -7.15 -3.80 5.61
C LEU A 66 -7.71 -5.17 6.01
N ARG A 67 -7.58 -6.14 5.12
CA ARG A 67 -8.06 -7.48 5.41
C ARG A 67 -7.23 -8.13 6.51
N ARG A 68 -7.90 -8.94 7.36
CA ARG A 68 -7.26 -9.57 8.53
C ARG A 68 -6.11 -10.50 8.16
N HIS A 69 -6.25 -11.20 7.04
CA HIS A 69 -5.25 -12.19 6.62
C HIS A 69 -4.08 -11.57 5.86
N ILE A 70 -4.02 -10.25 5.83
CA ILE A 70 -2.93 -9.52 5.18
C ILE A 70 -2.19 -8.71 6.24
N SER A 71 -0.87 -8.81 6.23
CA SER A 71 0.01 -7.96 7.00
C SER A 71 0.77 -7.04 6.06
N ILE A 72 0.83 -5.77 6.40
CA ILE A 72 1.55 -4.78 5.60
C ILE A 72 2.65 -4.17 6.43
N PHE A 73 3.87 -4.23 5.92
CA PHE A 73 5.04 -3.64 6.55
C PHE A 73 5.53 -2.46 5.73
N VAL A 74 5.66 -1.32 6.37
CA VAL A 74 6.20 -0.12 5.74
C VAL A 74 7.59 0.11 6.32
N CYS A 75 8.60 0.09 5.46
CA CYS A 75 10.00 0.28 5.87
C CYS A 75 10.39 -0.65 7.04
N GLY A 76 9.92 -1.89 7.00
CA GLY A 76 10.25 -2.91 7.99
C GLY A 76 9.36 -2.94 9.22
N GLU A 77 8.37 -2.06 9.33
CA GLU A 77 7.49 -1.99 10.49
C GLU A 77 6.04 -2.26 10.12
N ASN A 78 5.33 -3.01 10.98
CA ASN A 78 3.94 -3.35 10.76
C ASN A 78 3.07 -2.10 10.78
N ALA A 79 2.43 -1.79 9.66
CA ALA A 79 1.63 -0.57 9.51
C ALA A 79 0.52 -0.45 10.55
N ARG A 80 -0.05 -1.56 11.02
CA ARG A 80 -1.12 -1.54 12.02
C ARG A 80 -0.69 -0.93 13.34
N ARG A 81 0.62 -0.94 13.62
CA ARG A 81 1.17 -0.34 14.85
C ARG A 81 1.43 1.16 14.71
N PHE A 82 1.35 1.67 13.48
CA PHE A 82 1.72 3.05 13.17
C PHE A 82 0.59 3.77 12.44
N GLY A 83 -0.64 3.53 12.85
CA GLY A 83 -1.80 4.23 12.28
C GLY A 83 -2.54 3.48 11.18
N GLY A 84 -2.12 2.27 10.81
CA GLY A 84 -2.78 1.51 9.75
C GLY A 84 -2.79 2.25 8.42
N LEU A 85 -3.97 2.55 7.90
CA LEU A 85 -4.10 3.29 6.63
C LEU A 85 -3.59 4.73 6.71
N ASP A 86 -3.52 5.30 7.91
CA ASP A 86 -3.01 6.66 8.11
C ASP A 86 -1.49 6.68 8.32
N CYS A 87 -0.84 5.52 8.23
CA CYS A 87 0.61 5.42 8.33
C CYS A 87 1.26 6.29 7.25
N ALA A 88 2.14 7.20 7.66
CA ALA A 88 2.84 8.09 6.73
C ALA A 88 3.90 7.31 5.94
N LEU A 89 4.03 7.66 4.67
CA LEU A 89 5.00 7.02 3.77
C LEU A 89 6.14 8.00 3.48
N PRO A 90 7.37 7.67 3.88
CA PRO A 90 8.51 8.49 3.51
C PRO A 90 8.82 8.39 2.01
N PRO A 91 9.57 9.33 1.45
CA PRO A 91 9.96 9.25 0.04
C PRO A 91 10.64 7.93 -0.30
N GLY A 92 10.21 7.31 -1.39
CA GLY A 92 10.74 6.01 -1.82
C GLY A 92 10.34 4.84 -0.96
N ALA A 93 9.23 4.94 -0.22
CA ALA A 93 8.80 3.89 0.70
C ALA A 93 8.64 2.54 0.02
N GLU A 94 9.10 1.49 0.69
CA GLU A 94 8.84 0.11 0.30
C GLU A 94 7.77 -0.46 1.22
N VAL A 95 6.72 -1.01 0.61
CA VAL A 95 5.59 -1.59 1.32
C VAL A 95 5.56 -3.08 1.03
N TYR A 96 5.84 -3.88 2.04
CA TYR A 96 5.83 -5.34 1.91
C TYR A 96 4.46 -5.86 2.29
N VAL A 97 3.87 -6.63 1.38
CA VAL A 97 2.58 -7.27 1.61
C VAL A 97 2.85 -8.75 1.90
N LEU A 98 2.41 -9.20 3.06
CA LEU A 98 2.62 -10.57 3.49
C LEU A 98 1.28 -11.21 3.85
N PRO A 99 1.06 -12.49 3.47
CA PRO A 99 -0.12 -13.19 3.97
C PRO A 99 0.05 -13.46 5.45
N ALA A 100 -1.01 -13.26 6.22
CA ALA A 100 -0.98 -13.61 7.62
C ALA A 100 -1.00 -15.13 7.75
N LEU A 101 -0.16 -15.67 8.61
CA LEU A 101 -0.19 -17.09 8.95
C LEU A 101 -1.36 -17.33 9.90
N SER A 102 -2.19 -18.26 9.53
CA SER A 102 -3.32 -18.64 10.38
C SER A 102 -2.94 -19.73 11.35
#